data_7c297c8a6263d5de1d6c06c17c8bf069
#
_entry.id   7c297c8a6263d5de1d6c06c17c8bf069
#
_cell.length_a   1.000
_cell.length_b   1.000
_cell.length_c   1.000
_cell.angle_alpha   90.00
_cell.angle_beta   90.00
_cell.angle_gamma   90.00
#
_symmetry.space_group_name_H-M   'P 1'
#
loop_
_entity.id
_entity.type
_entity.pdbx_description
1 polymer ?
#
loop_
_entity_poly.entity_id
_entity_poly.type
_entity_poly.pdbx_seq_one_letter_code
_entity_poly.pdbx_strand_id
1 'polypeptide(L)'
;SLAKNTTLISSIQSILVEDSNWRIRENLAQNTSVRQEILQKLAKDSDIDVRAAIAGNPSLSVELQTTMAKDEPKVRKALASNTSLASALCNELVTDRDSEVRASLAGNSLINETIQAKLVQDCSEVQQLLALNESLTTAQQFELFNRADLDTKMNLFRNLFLNSKIKEKIILSFSEAD
;
A
#
# COMPACT_ATOMS: atom_id res chain seq x y z
N SER A 1 -4.86 4.99 22.91
CA SER A 1 -4.37 6.38 23.05
C SER A 1 -5.49 7.34 22.69
N LEU A 2 -5.53 8.50 23.37
CA LEU A 2 -6.54 9.54 23.12
C LEU A 2 -6.52 9.98 21.62
N ALA A 3 -5.35 10.12 21.04
CA ALA A 3 -5.18 10.55 19.65
C ALA A 3 -5.86 9.61 18.61
N LYS A 4 -6.06 8.34 18.94
CA LYS A 4 -6.76 7.34 18.08
C LYS A 4 -8.27 7.32 18.28
N ASN A 5 -8.81 8.11 19.20
CA ASN A 5 -10.25 8.16 19.45
C ASN A 5 -10.95 8.89 18.29
N THR A 6 -11.83 8.18 17.56
CA THR A 6 -12.57 8.73 16.42
C THR A 6 -13.60 9.78 16.79
N THR A 7 -13.97 9.90 18.09
CA THR A 7 -14.85 10.95 18.60
C THR A 7 -14.10 12.18 19.13
N LEU A 8 -12.81 12.30 18.78
CA LEU A 8 -11.94 13.37 19.27
C LEU A 8 -12.43 14.74 18.82
N ILE A 9 -12.79 15.59 19.78
CA ILE A 9 -13.28 16.95 19.50
C ILE A 9 -12.18 17.85 18.90
N SER A 10 -12.60 18.81 18.11
CA SER A 10 -11.72 19.69 17.33
C SER A 10 -10.65 20.42 18.16
N SER A 11 -11.00 20.88 19.36
CA SER A 11 -10.06 21.56 20.26
C SER A 11 -8.91 20.65 20.70
N ILE A 12 -9.19 19.38 20.97
CA ILE A 12 -8.16 18.40 21.36
C ILE A 12 -7.25 18.08 20.17
N GLN A 13 -7.81 17.94 18.96
CA GLN A 13 -6.98 17.74 17.74
C GLN A 13 -5.98 18.90 17.56
N SER A 14 -6.42 20.15 17.80
CA SER A 14 -5.54 21.34 17.71
C SER A 14 -4.44 21.37 18.77
N ILE A 15 -4.63 20.75 19.93
CA ILE A 15 -3.61 20.59 20.95
C ILE A 15 -2.63 19.48 20.58
N LEU A 16 -3.14 18.30 20.20
CA LEU A 16 -2.32 17.13 19.93
C LEU A 16 -1.41 17.29 18.71
N VAL A 17 -1.79 18.10 17.72
CA VAL A 17 -0.94 18.38 16.53
C VAL A 17 0.33 19.15 16.89
N GLU A 18 0.34 19.88 18.01
CA GLU A 18 1.50 20.64 18.51
C GLU A 18 2.29 19.86 19.57
N ASP A 19 1.92 18.64 19.89
CA ASP A 19 2.60 17.87 20.93
C ASP A 19 4.07 17.65 20.57
N SER A 20 4.97 17.84 21.52
CA SER A 20 6.42 17.64 21.31
C SER A 20 6.78 16.19 20.99
N ASN A 21 5.95 15.23 21.45
CA ASN A 21 6.14 13.81 21.20
C ASN A 21 5.59 13.42 19.82
N TRP A 22 6.48 13.09 18.88
CA TRP A 22 6.10 12.67 17.55
C TRP A 22 5.14 11.45 17.53
N ARG A 23 5.21 10.53 18.51
CA ARG A 23 4.28 9.39 18.60
C ARG A 23 2.84 9.82 18.87
N ILE A 24 2.63 10.94 19.56
CA ILE A 24 1.28 11.49 19.75
C ILE A 24 0.78 12.07 18.45
N ARG A 25 1.62 12.81 17.73
CA ARG A 25 1.29 13.36 16.40
C ARG A 25 1.08 12.25 15.37
N GLU A 26 1.90 11.17 15.36
CA GLU A 26 1.72 9.97 14.53
C GLU A 26 0.36 9.29 14.82
N ASN A 27 0.02 9.08 16.08
CA ASN A 27 -1.28 8.51 16.46
C ASN A 27 -2.45 9.39 16.01
N LEU A 28 -2.28 10.72 16.03
CA LEU A 28 -3.27 11.66 15.50
C LEU A 28 -3.36 11.54 13.97
N ALA A 29 -2.22 11.40 13.29
CA ALA A 29 -2.14 11.21 11.83
C ALA A 29 -2.89 9.96 11.34
N GLN A 30 -2.89 8.88 12.13
CA GLN A 30 -3.63 7.64 11.84
C GLN A 30 -5.14 7.75 12.08
N ASN A 31 -5.61 8.80 12.72
CA ASN A 31 -7.02 8.98 13.05
C ASN A 31 -7.80 9.45 11.81
N THR A 32 -8.77 8.65 11.36
CA THR A 32 -9.57 8.94 10.15
C THR A 32 -10.60 10.05 10.33
N SER A 33 -10.84 10.49 11.56
CA SER A 33 -11.79 11.56 11.90
C SER A 33 -11.10 12.93 12.13
N VAL A 34 -9.81 13.02 11.74
CA VAL A 34 -9.04 14.27 11.85
C VAL A 34 -9.46 15.26 10.76
N ARG A 35 -9.59 16.54 11.13
CA ARG A 35 -9.95 17.61 10.21
C ARG A 35 -8.86 17.84 9.15
N GLN A 36 -9.26 18.28 7.97
CA GLN A 36 -8.35 18.50 6.83
C GLN A 36 -7.22 19.50 7.16
N GLU A 37 -7.49 20.55 7.95
CA GLU A 37 -6.45 21.51 8.35
C GLU A 37 -5.35 20.86 9.22
N ILE A 38 -5.73 19.88 10.05
CA ILE A 38 -4.77 19.12 10.87
C ILE A 38 -3.98 18.15 9.98
N LEU A 39 -4.63 17.47 9.01
CA LEU A 39 -3.94 16.63 8.04
C LEU A 39 -2.91 17.43 7.22
N GLN A 40 -3.27 18.64 6.77
CA GLN A 40 -2.36 19.55 6.05
C GLN A 40 -1.13 19.93 6.89
N LYS A 41 -1.31 20.12 8.19
CA LYS A 41 -0.21 20.44 9.11
C LYS A 41 0.70 19.23 9.34
N LEU A 42 0.13 18.07 9.64
CA LEU A 42 0.88 16.83 9.86
C LEU A 42 1.58 16.34 8.58
N ALA A 43 1.06 16.66 7.40
CA ALA A 43 1.72 16.38 6.12
C ALA A 43 3.06 17.13 5.94
N LYS A 44 3.31 18.17 6.76
CA LYS A 44 4.56 18.94 6.79
C LYS A 44 5.35 18.70 8.07
N ASP A 45 5.01 17.66 8.83
CA ASP A 45 5.71 17.33 10.07
C ASP A 45 7.19 17.07 9.82
N SER A 46 8.04 17.49 10.75
CA SER A 46 9.48 17.23 10.67
C SER A 46 9.82 15.75 10.78
N ASP A 47 8.99 14.98 11.47
CA ASP A 47 9.19 13.56 11.70
C ASP A 47 8.61 12.73 10.53
N ILE A 48 9.44 11.86 9.95
CA ILE A 48 9.07 11.03 8.81
C ILE A 48 7.98 10.00 9.15
N ASP A 49 7.91 9.53 10.40
CA ASP A 49 6.91 8.56 10.84
C ASP A 49 5.53 9.19 10.89
N VAL A 50 5.44 10.46 11.29
CA VAL A 50 4.21 11.25 11.25
C VAL A 50 3.76 11.45 9.80
N ARG A 51 4.67 11.83 8.89
CA ARG A 51 4.33 12.01 7.47
C ARG A 51 3.92 10.69 6.82
N ALA A 52 4.59 9.57 7.15
CA ALA A 52 4.20 8.25 6.66
C ALA A 52 2.81 7.83 7.18
N ALA A 53 2.49 8.10 8.44
CA ALA A 53 1.17 7.85 8.99
C ALA A 53 0.07 8.64 8.27
N ILE A 54 0.33 9.90 7.92
CA ILE A 54 -0.57 10.72 7.10
C ILE A 54 -0.74 10.13 5.70
N ALA A 55 0.35 9.71 5.05
CA ALA A 55 0.30 9.15 3.70
C ALA A 55 -0.60 7.90 3.63
N GLY A 56 -0.60 7.08 4.68
CA GLY A 56 -1.47 5.91 4.81
C GLY A 56 -2.91 6.21 5.25
N ASN A 57 -3.23 7.46 5.62
CA ASN A 57 -4.57 7.80 6.12
C ASN A 57 -5.58 7.88 4.97
N PRO A 58 -6.67 7.06 4.98
CA PRO A 58 -7.66 7.06 3.90
C PRO A 58 -8.47 8.37 3.77
N SER A 59 -8.44 9.24 4.78
CA SER A 59 -9.08 10.56 4.73
C SER A 59 -8.22 11.63 4.05
N LEU A 60 -7.02 11.26 3.55
CA LEU A 60 -6.10 12.18 2.90
C LEU A 60 -6.65 12.67 1.55
N SER A 61 -6.70 13.98 1.35
CA SER A 61 -7.13 14.56 0.07
C SER A 61 -6.15 14.21 -1.07
N VAL A 62 -6.65 14.16 -2.31
CA VAL A 62 -5.82 13.86 -3.50
C VAL A 62 -4.65 14.85 -3.66
N GLU A 63 -4.86 16.13 -3.29
CA GLU A 63 -3.81 17.15 -3.31
C GLU A 63 -2.66 16.80 -2.36
N LEU A 64 -2.98 16.38 -1.13
CA LEU A 64 -1.98 15.94 -0.17
C LEU A 64 -1.32 14.62 -0.57
N GLN A 65 -2.08 13.67 -1.15
CA GLN A 65 -1.52 12.45 -1.72
C GLN A 65 -0.47 12.78 -2.79
N THR A 66 -0.74 13.74 -3.67
CA THR A 66 0.21 14.20 -4.71
C THR A 66 1.49 14.81 -4.10
N THR A 67 1.35 15.47 -2.97
CA THR A 67 2.50 15.99 -2.21
C THR A 67 3.32 14.86 -1.59
N MET A 68 2.66 13.88 -0.96
CA MET A 68 3.30 12.70 -0.34
C MET A 68 3.99 11.79 -1.37
N ALA A 69 3.52 11.75 -2.60
CA ALA A 69 4.16 11.00 -3.69
C ALA A 69 5.58 11.48 -4.03
N LYS A 70 5.96 12.69 -3.61
CA LYS A 70 7.28 13.30 -3.82
C LYS A 70 8.18 13.26 -2.59
N ASP A 71 7.70 12.71 -1.49
CA ASP A 71 8.40 12.62 -0.21
C ASP A 71 9.42 11.46 -0.22
N GLU A 72 9.99 11.16 0.92
CA GLU A 72 10.94 10.07 1.10
C GLU A 72 10.31 8.68 0.86
N PRO A 73 11.10 7.64 0.53
CA PRO A 73 10.59 6.29 0.20
C PRO A 73 9.61 5.74 1.23
N LYS A 74 9.88 5.94 2.53
CA LYS A 74 9.02 5.49 3.61
C LYS A 74 7.60 6.09 3.53
N VAL A 75 7.50 7.36 3.17
CA VAL A 75 6.22 8.07 3.01
C VAL A 75 5.50 7.58 1.74
N ARG A 76 6.23 7.46 0.61
CA ARG A 76 5.67 6.95 -0.64
C ARG A 76 5.20 5.49 -0.50
N LYS A 77 5.93 4.66 0.25
CA LYS A 77 5.53 3.29 0.60
C LYS A 77 4.19 3.27 1.35
N ALA A 78 4.04 4.11 2.36
CA ALA A 78 2.78 4.23 3.11
C ALA A 78 1.64 4.73 2.21
N LEU A 79 1.92 5.69 1.32
CA LEU A 79 0.96 6.19 0.32
C LEU A 79 0.53 5.08 -0.65
N ALA A 80 1.47 4.25 -1.13
CA ALA A 80 1.17 3.13 -2.02
C ALA A 80 0.20 2.12 -1.41
N SER A 81 0.21 1.97 -0.08
CA SER A 81 -0.71 1.11 0.68
C SER A 81 -2.03 1.80 1.05
N ASN A 82 -2.21 3.09 0.72
CA ASN A 82 -3.41 3.83 1.10
C ASN A 82 -4.66 3.26 0.39
N THR A 83 -5.67 2.87 1.17
CA THR A 83 -6.93 2.29 0.66
C THR A 83 -7.83 3.29 -0.08
N SER A 84 -7.46 4.58 -0.10
CA SER A 84 -8.11 5.65 -0.87
C SER A 84 -7.14 6.31 -1.86
N LEU A 85 -6.10 5.58 -2.28
CA LEU A 85 -5.08 6.07 -3.22
C LEU A 85 -5.73 6.50 -4.54
N ALA A 86 -5.42 7.71 -5.00
CA ALA A 86 -5.90 8.21 -6.28
C ALA A 86 -5.32 7.39 -7.45
N SER A 87 -6.17 6.98 -8.39
CA SER A 87 -5.76 6.14 -9.53
C SER A 87 -4.64 6.73 -10.39
N ALA A 88 -4.57 8.06 -10.50
CA ALA A 88 -3.48 8.74 -11.19
C ALA A 88 -2.12 8.46 -10.53
N LEU A 89 -2.08 8.39 -9.19
CA LEU A 89 -0.85 8.11 -8.44
C LEU A 89 -0.42 6.64 -8.54
N CYS A 90 -1.34 5.70 -8.80
CA CYS A 90 -0.95 4.32 -9.10
C CYS A 90 -0.04 4.25 -10.34
N ASN A 91 -0.31 5.09 -11.38
CA ASN A 91 0.52 5.16 -12.58
C ASN A 91 1.91 5.77 -12.33
N GLU A 92 2.05 6.63 -11.34
CA GLU A 92 3.32 7.20 -10.90
C GLU A 92 4.11 6.19 -10.06
N LEU A 93 3.47 5.65 -9.01
CA LEU A 93 4.11 4.77 -8.05
C LEU A 93 4.48 3.39 -8.61
N VAL A 94 3.83 2.91 -9.67
CA VAL A 94 4.22 1.65 -10.35
C VAL A 94 5.61 1.70 -10.97
N THR A 95 6.14 2.90 -11.20
CA THR A 95 7.49 3.12 -11.73
C THR A 95 8.43 3.73 -10.68
N ASP A 96 8.06 3.69 -9.41
CA ASP A 96 8.91 4.21 -8.34
C ASP A 96 10.28 3.49 -8.35
N ARG A 97 11.32 4.27 -8.11
CA ARG A 97 12.70 3.74 -8.04
C ARG A 97 12.91 2.74 -6.91
N ASP A 98 12.12 2.84 -5.85
CA ASP A 98 12.19 1.97 -4.68
C ASP A 98 11.27 0.76 -4.85
N SER A 99 11.83 -0.46 -4.82
CA SER A 99 11.06 -1.70 -4.96
C SER A 99 10.06 -1.91 -3.82
N GLU A 100 10.34 -1.40 -2.60
CA GLU A 100 9.41 -1.50 -1.48
C GLU A 100 8.14 -0.66 -1.68
N VAL A 101 8.26 0.48 -2.38
CA VAL A 101 7.11 1.31 -2.78
C VAL A 101 6.26 0.55 -3.81
N ARG A 102 6.90 -0.02 -4.85
CA ARG A 102 6.20 -0.82 -5.86
C ARG A 102 5.57 -2.09 -5.27
N ALA A 103 6.27 -2.74 -4.34
CA ALA A 103 5.76 -3.90 -3.61
C ALA A 103 4.52 -3.55 -2.76
N SER A 104 4.53 -2.40 -2.09
CA SER A 104 3.37 -1.91 -1.35
C SER A 104 2.19 -1.60 -2.27
N LEU A 105 2.45 -1.04 -3.46
CA LEU A 105 1.43 -0.83 -4.49
C LEU A 105 0.87 -2.16 -5.01
N ALA A 106 1.71 -3.18 -5.18
CA ALA A 106 1.29 -4.51 -5.62
C ALA A 106 0.25 -5.15 -4.70
N GLY A 107 0.36 -4.89 -3.38
CA GLY A 107 -0.63 -5.33 -2.39
C GLY A 107 -1.92 -4.48 -2.35
N ASN A 108 -1.97 -3.34 -3.03
CA ASN A 108 -3.13 -2.45 -3.00
C ASN A 108 -4.25 -2.95 -3.94
N SER A 109 -5.46 -3.16 -3.39
CA SER A 109 -6.61 -3.65 -4.17
C SER A 109 -7.15 -2.67 -5.22
N LEU A 110 -6.71 -1.40 -5.20
CA LEU A 110 -7.13 -0.37 -6.15
C LEU A 110 -6.40 -0.41 -7.49
N ILE A 111 -5.35 -1.25 -7.63
CA ILE A 111 -4.59 -1.35 -8.88
C ILE A 111 -5.41 -2.02 -9.98
N ASN A 112 -5.45 -1.39 -11.14
CA ASN A 112 -6.12 -1.91 -12.33
C ASN A 112 -5.23 -2.92 -13.08
N GLU A 113 -5.80 -3.58 -14.10
CA GLU A 113 -5.12 -4.59 -14.92
C GLU A 113 -3.82 -4.07 -15.57
N THR A 114 -3.79 -2.81 -16.01
CA THR A 114 -2.59 -2.20 -16.60
C THR A 114 -1.45 -2.08 -15.60
N ILE A 115 -1.75 -1.72 -14.35
CA ILE A 115 -0.76 -1.68 -13.27
C ILE A 115 -0.31 -3.09 -12.91
N GLN A 116 -1.24 -4.04 -12.78
CA GLN A 116 -0.93 -5.44 -12.52
C GLN A 116 0.03 -6.00 -13.58
N ALA A 117 -0.23 -5.76 -14.87
CA ALA A 117 0.62 -6.21 -15.97
C ALA A 117 2.07 -5.71 -15.87
N LYS A 118 2.28 -4.49 -15.40
CA LYS A 118 3.62 -3.95 -15.14
C LYS A 118 4.29 -4.65 -13.95
N LEU A 119 3.57 -4.84 -12.85
CA LEU A 119 4.10 -5.42 -11.62
C LEU A 119 4.41 -6.92 -11.75
N VAL A 120 3.73 -7.65 -12.64
CA VAL A 120 4.08 -9.04 -13.00
C VAL A 120 5.50 -9.15 -13.57
N GLN A 121 6.02 -8.07 -14.20
CA GLN A 121 7.35 -8.03 -14.80
C GLN A 121 8.43 -7.54 -13.83
N ASP A 122 8.08 -7.20 -12.61
CA ASP A 122 8.97 -6.61 -11.60
C ASP A 122 9.83 -7.67 -10.89
N CYS A 123 10.64 -7.25 -9.92
CA CYS A 123 11.46 -8.13 -9.08
C CYS A 123 10.60 -9.07 -8.21
N SER A 124 11.25 -10.10 -7.67
CA SER A 124 10.60 -11.17 -6.90
C SER A 124 9.80 -10.63 -5.71
N GLU A 125 10.32 -9.66 -4.97
CA GLU A 125 9.64 -9.06 -3.82
C GLU A 125 8.29 -8.41 -4.20
N VAL A 126 8.25 -7.75 -5.34
CA VAL A 126 7.01 -7.14 -5.88
C VAL A 126 6.04 -8.22 -6.33
N GLN A 127 6.53 -9.24 -7.04
CA GLN A 127 5.72 -10.37 -7.49
C GLN A 127 5.11 -11.15 -6.33
N GLN A 128 5.85 -11.33 -5.23
CA GLN A 128 5.37 -12.02 -4.02
C GLN A 128 4.16 -11.31 -3.39
N LEU A 129 4.17 -9.97 -3.31
CA LEU A 129 3.02 -9.22 -2.80
C LEU A 129 1.88 -9.15 -3.82
N LEU A 130 2.19 -9.04 -5.11
CA LEU A 130 1.19 -9.11 -6.17
C LEU A 130 0.43 -10.44 -6.16
N ALA A 131 1.13 -11.55 -5.91
CA ALA A 131 0.54 -12.88 -5.84
C ALA A 131 -0.56 -12.99 -4.76
N LEU A 132 -0.43 -12.24 -3.68
CA LEU A 132 -1.42 -12.19 -2.59
C LEU A 132 -2.58 -11.23 -2.87
N ASN A 133 -2.49 -10.41 -3.92
CA ASN A 133 -3.51 -9.42 -4.21
C ASN A 133 -4.78 -10.09 -4.74
N GLU A 134 -5.87 -9.96 -4.00
CA GLU A 134 -7.16 -10.58 -4.33
C GLU A 134 -7.82 -9.98 -5.57
N SER A 135 -7.42 -8.77 -5.99
CA SER A 135 -7.89 -8.15 -7.24
C SER A 135 -7.15 -8.61 -8.49
N LEU A 136 -6.14 -9.51 -8.35
CA LEU A 136 -5.32 -9.98 -9.47
C LEU A 136 -6.17 -10.71 -10.50
N THR A 137 -6.16 -10.23 -11.75
CA THR A 137 -6.94 -10.83 -12.83
C THR A 137 -6.44 -12.22 -13.19
N THR A 138 -7.32 -13.07 -13.72
CA THR A 138 -6.94 -14.43 -14.15
C THR A 138 -5.80 -14.41 -15.17
N ALA A 139 -5.77 -13.45 -16.08
CA ALA A 139 -4.68 -13.30 -17.06
C ALA A 139 -3.34 -13.04 -16.35
N GLN A 140 -3.32 -12.13 -15.39
CA GLN A 140 -2.12 -11.81 -14.63
C GLN A 140 -1.69 -12.96 -13.70
N GLN A 141 -2.65 -13.72 -13.16
CA GLN A 141 -2.35 -14.93 -12.39
C GLN A 141 -1.59 -15.97 -13.26
N PHE A 142 -2.02 -16.19 -14.50
CA PHE A 142 -1.33 -17.10 -15.42
C PHE A 142 0.06 -16.62 -15.79
N GLU A 143 0.21 -15.31 -16.07
CA GLU A 143 1.50 -14.75 -16.40
C GLU A 143 2.46 -14.82 -15.23
N LEU A 144 1.99 -14.46 -14.03
CA LEU A 144 2.77 -14.54 -12.79
C LEU A 144 3.20 -15.99 -12.53
N PHE A 145 2.29 -16.98 -12.63
CA PHE A 145 2.62 -18.39 -12.45
C PHE A 145 3.75 -18.86 -13.37
N ASN A 146 3.75 -18.44 -14.64
CA ASN A 146 4.75 -18.87 -15.62
C ASN A 146 6.14 -18.27 -15.37
N ARG A 147 6.23 -17.12 -14.69
CA ARG A 147 7.48 -16.37 -14.48
C ARG A 147 8.04 -16.52 -13.07
N ALA A 148 7.17 -16.77 -12.11
CA ALA A 148 7.45 -16.65 -10.70
C ALA A 148 8.39 -17.75 -10.17
N ASP A 149 9.18 -17.37 -9.16
CA ASP A 149 9.91 -18.28 -8.31
C ASP A 149 8.96 -19.12 -7.42
N LEU A 150 9.54 -20.02 -6.65
CA LEU A 150 8.78 -20.93 -5.78
C LEU A 150 7.99 -20.17 -4.72
N ASP A 151 8.58 -19.16 -4.08
CA ASP A 151 7.95 -18.40 -3.00
C ASP A 151 6.74 -17.61 -3.53
N THR A 152 6.86 -17.01 -4.69
CA THR A 152 5.76 -16.32 -5.38
C THR A 152 4.64 -17.30 -5.77
N LYS A 153 4.98 -18.51 -6.26
CA LYS A 153 3.97 -19.56 -6.54
C LYS A 153 3.26 -20.01 -5.28
N MET A 154 3.96 -20.14 -4.15
CA MET A 154 3.36 -20.45 -2.86
C MET A 154 2.41 -19.34 -2.40
N ASN A 155 2.78 -18.08 -2.57
CA ASN A 155 1.90 -16.94 -2.28
C ASN A 155 0.68 -16.93 -3.20
N LEU A 156 0.86 -17.20 -4.50
CA LEU A 156 -0.24 -17.30 -5.45
C LEU A 156 -1.22 -18.43 -5.06
N PHE A 157 -0.70 -19.57 -4.59
CA PHE A 157 -1.53 -20.67 -4.08
C PHE A 157 -2.39 -20.28 -2.87
N ARG A 158 -1.91 -19.34 -2.04
CA ARG A 158 -2.63 -18.81 -0.87
C ARG A 158 -3.69 -17.78 -1.24
N ASN A 159 -3.67 -17.27 -2.47
CA ASN A 159 -4.67 -16.31 -2.93
C ASN A 159 -6.05 -16.96 -3.02
N LEU A 160 -7.02 -16.41 -2.29
CA LEU A 160 -8.39 -16.96 -2.19
C LEU A 160 -9.13 -16.95 -3.54
N PHE A 161 -8.78 -16.06 -4.44
CA PHE A 161 -9.37 -15.91 -5.78
C PHE A 161 -8.53 -16.54 -6.89
N LEU A 162 -7.63 -17.46 -6.54
CA LEU A 162 -6.81 -18.15 -7.52
C LEU A 162 -7.64 -19.01 -8.46
N ASN A 163 -7.39 -18.88 -9.75
CA ASN A 163 -8.01 -19.70 -10.79
C ASN A 163 -7.71 -21.19 -10.56
N SER A 164 -8.75 -22.05 -10.66
CA SER A 164 -8.63 -23.49 -10.36
C SER A 164 -7.60 -24.22 -11.22
N LYS A 165 -7.48 -23.87 -12.51
CA LYS A 165 -6.48 -24.47 -13.40
C LYS A 165 -5.05 -24.13 -12.99
N ILE A 166 -4.82 -22.93 -12.46
CA ILE A 166 -3.49 -22.54 -11.94
C ILE A 166 -3.22 -23.31 -10.66
N LYS A 167 -4.22 -23.42 -9.78
CA LYS A 167 -4.10 -24.19 -8.54
C LYS A 167 -3.69 -25.63 -8.80
N GLU A 168 -4.32 -26.30 -9.77
CA GLU A 168 -3.96 -27.66 -10.20
C GLU A 168 -2.51 -27.72 -10.70
N LYS A 169 -2.10 -26.78 -11.56
CA LYS A 169 -0.70 -26.72 -12.07
C LYS A 169 0.33 -26.52 -10.97
N ILE A 170 0.03 -25.70 -9.96
CA ILE A 170 0.93 -25.51 -8.82
C ILE A 170 1.06 -26.82 -8.04
N ILE A 171 -0.05 -27.52 -7.77
CA ILE A 171 -0.03 -28.80 -7.06
C ILE A 171 0.82 -29.83 -7.84
N LEU A 172 0.62 -29.95 -9.15
CA LEU A 172 1.41 -30.86 -9.99
C LEU A 172 2.89 -30.53 -9.99
N SER A 173 3.25 -29.24 -10.03
CA SER A 173 4.66 -28.82 -10.00
C SER A 173 5.40 -29.17 -8.70
N PHE A 174 4.68 -29.35 -7.61
CA PHE A 174 5.26 -29.82 -6.34
C PHE A 174 5.38 -31.35 -6.29
N SER A 175 4.46 -32.09 -6.95
CA SER A 175 4.51 -33.57 -6.97
C SER A 175 5.57 -34.15 -7.91
N GLU A 176 6.09 -33.37 -8.86
CA GLU A 176 7.16 -33.76 -9.77
C GLU A 176 8.56 -33.44 -9.24
N ALA A 177 8.65 -32.74 -8.11
CA ALA A 177 9.92 -32.34 -7.48
C ALA A 177 10.40 -33.30 -6.38
N ASP A 178 9.59 -34.31 -6.04
CA ASP A 178 9.89 -35.44 -5.14
C ASP A 178 10.34 -36.67 -5.95
#